data_78eaf0ba14de61268f3a92bbbfe7e0c5
#
_entry.id   78eaf0ba14de61268f3a92bbbfe7e0c5
#
_cell.length_a   1.000
_cell.length_b   1.000
_cell.length_c   1.000
_cell.angle_alpha   90.00
_cell.angle_beta   90.00
_cell.angle_gamma   90.00
#
_symmetry.space_group_name_H-M   'P 1'
#
loop_
_entity.id
_entity.type
_entity.pdbx_description
1 polymer ?
#
loop_
_entity_poly.entity_id
_entity_poly.type
_entity_poly.pdbx_seq_one_letter_code
_entity_poly.pdbx_strand_id
1 'polypeptide(L)'
;MVLRSVIRNFVKLESSSGIILLFAGLVALILSNSSFADAFNHILHLKLYFGTNLPLFYKSIQHWVNDGAMVIFFFCIGLEIKREFLEGELSMPSQAILPVIAAVGGMAVPAIFYLLFNFNNPETFQGWAIPSATDIAFSLGVLSLLGKRVPMSLKIFLMALAIIDDLGAIIIIALFYSSGLEPLSLFVVLFILFFLYLCNKRNLQNIWIYIFLGFLLWIFIQNAGIHATISGVLLAIFVPHKKTKQGSLLTCIETKLHPWVAFLIMPLFALTNAGVYLGDVSFASLSNPVPLGIMTGLFFGKQIGVFFTTFLLIKMGYARLPSGSNWIQMYGIAMLTGIGFTMAMFINFLAFDTDIYINQAKIAILIASFTSAVLGYILLNFKSSRN
;
A
#
# COMPACT_ATOMS: atom_id res chain seq x y z
N MET A 1 4.57 21.28 20.15
CA MET A 1 3.28 21.76 19.65
C MET A 1 3.14 21.57 18.12
N VAL A 2 4.16 21.86 17.34
CA VAL A 2 4.19 21.73 15.86
C VAL A 2 3.97 20.29 15.39
N LEU A 3 4.66 19.30 15.96
CA LEU A 3 4.55 17.89 15.56
C LEU A 3 3.11 17.35 15.71
N ARG A 4 2.42 17.68 16.83
CA ARG A 4 1.02 17.26 17.02
C ARG A 4 0.05 17.88 16.01
N SER A 5 0.31 19.09 15.51
CA SER A 5 -0.52 19.72 14.48
C SER A 5 -0.31 19.09 13.12
N VAL A 6 0.93 18.74 12.78
CA VAL A 6 1.29 18.05 11.53
C VAL A 6 0.62 16.67 11.47
N ILE A 7 0.79 15.84 12.50
CA ILE A 7 0.16 14.51 12.58
C ILE A 7 -1.38 14.60 12.53
N ARG A 8 -1.97 15.58 13.21
CA ARG A 8 -3.43 15.78 13.18
C ARG A 8 -3.96 16.18 11.80
N ASN A 9 -3.22 17.01 11.06
CA ASN A 9 -3.59 17.42 9.71
C ASN A 9 -3.42 16.25 8.74
N PHE A 10 -2.35 15.46 8.86
CA PHE A 10 -2.13 14.23 8.10
C PHE A 10 -3.29 13.24 8.31
N VAL A 11 -3.63 12.90 9.56
CA VAL A 11 -4.75 12.00 9.87
C VAL A 11 -6.09 12.52 9.37
N LYS A 12 -6.31 13.83 9.29
CA LYS A 12 -7.55 14.40 8.70
C LYS A 12 -7.58 14.24 7.19
N LEU A 13 -6.46 14.43 6.51
CA LEU A 13 -6.34 14.23 5.06
C LEU A 13 -6.58 12.76 4.71
N GLU A 14 -5.89 11.86 5.39
CA GLU A 14 -6.07 10.41 5.22
C GLU A 14 -7.50 9.94 5.49
N SER A 15 -8.15 10.50 6.50
CA SER A 15 -9.54 10.18 6.82
C SER A 15 -10.51 10.55 5.70
N SER A 16 -10.31 11.70 5.07
CA SER A 16 -11.16 12.16 3.98
C SER A 16 -10.87 11.39 2.70
N SER A 17 -9.60 11.07 2.43
CA SER A 17 -9.20 10.27 1.27
C SER A 17 -9.73 8.84 1.35
N GLY A 18 -9.73 8.22 2.53
CA GLY A 18 -10.29 6.88 2.75
C GLY A 18 -11.79 6.79 2.38
N ILE A 19 -12.58 7.84 2.68
CA ILE A 19 -13.99 7.89 2.28
C ILE A 19 -14.15 7.98 0.75
N ILE A 20 -13.35 8.83 0.10
CA ILE A 20 -13.37 8.98 -1.36
C ILE A 20 -12.90 7.69 -2.04
N LEU A 21 -11.89 7.05 -1.47
CA LEU A 21 -11.36 5.77 -1.94
C LEU A 21 -12.45 4.68 -1.90
N LEU A 22 -13.17 4.56 -0.79
CA LEU A 22 -14.31 3.66 -0.65
C LEU A 22 -15.41 3.95 -1.65
N PHE A 23 -15.75 5.22 -1.82
CA PHE A 23 -16.74 5.64 -2.80
C PHE A 23 -16.31 5.28 -4.22
N ALA A 24 -15.06 5.50 -4.60
CA ALA A 24 -14.53 5.12 -5.90
C ALA A 24 -14.60 3.60 -6.14
N GLY A 25 -14.25 2.78 -5.14
CA GLY A 25 -14.37 1.33 -5.20
C GLY A 25 -15.83 0.87 -5.34
N LEU A 26 -16.75 1.51 -4.61
CA LEU A 26 -18.19 1.23 -4.72
C LEU A 26 -18.74 1.58 -6.11
N VAL A 27 -18.34 2.73 -6.64
CA VAL A 27 -18.70 3.13 -8.01
C VAL A 27 -18.20 2.12 -9.03
N ALA A 28 -16.95 1.65 -8.90
CA ALA A 28 -16.41 0.61 -9.76
C ALA A 28 -17.23 -0.69 -9.71
N LEU A 29 -17.63 -1.14 -8.52
CA LEU A 29 -18.49 -2.31 -8.34
C LEU A 29 -19.86 -2.12 -8.98
N ILE A 30 -20.50 -0.96 -8.78
CA ILE A 30 -21.82 -0.66 -9.37
C ILE A 30 -21.72 -0.64 -10.90
N LEU A 31 -20.70 0.03 -11.46
CA LEU A 31 -20.51 0.10 -12.90
C LEU A 31 -20.29 -1.29 -13.51
N SER A 32 -19.45 -2.13 -12.88
CA SER A 32 -19.16 -3.49 -13.34
C SER A 32 -20.35 -4.46 -13.25
N ASN A 33 -21.41 -4.10 -12.50
CA ASN A 33 -22.61 -4.93 -12.33
C ASN A 33 -23.88 -4.25 -12.86
N SER A 34 -23.75 -3.21 -13.66
CA SER A 34 -24.84 -2.48 -14.28
C SER A 34 -24.88 -2.71 -15.79
N SER A 35 -25.89 -2.15 -16.46
CA SER A 35 -25.96 -2.10 -17.94
C SER A 35 -24.79 -1.37 -18.61
N PHE A 36 -23.99 -0.64 -17.82
CA PHE A 36 -22.79 0.06 -18.31
C PHE A 36 -21.51 -0.78 -18.22
N ALA A 37 -21.57 -2.04 -17.78
CA ALA A 37 -20.39 -2.88 -17.56
C ALA A 37 -19.51 -3.00 -18.80
N ASP A 38 -20.10 -3.24 -19.98
CA ASP A 38 -19.36 -3.36 -21.24
C ASP A 38 -18.67 -2.04 -21.62
N ALA A 39 -19.36 -0.92 -21.49
CA ALA A 39 -18.80 0.40 -21.77
C ALA A 39 -17.66 0.74 -20.80
N PHE A 40 -17.83 0.42 -19.51
CA PHE A 40 -16.83 0.64 -18.48
C PHE A 40 -15.57 -0.20 -18.76
N ASN A 41 -15.73 -1.50 -19.04
CA ASN A 41 -14.62 -2.39 -19.40
C ASN A 41 -13.94 -1.94 -20.69
N HIS A 42 -14.70 -1.51 -21.70
CA HIS A 42 -14.13 -0.98 -22.94
C HIS A 42 -13.25 0.25 -22.67
N ILE A 43 -13.69 1.19 -21.81
CA ILE A 43 -12.89 2.37 -21.43
C ILE A 43 -11.60 1.96 -20.73
N LEU A 44 -11.67 1.03 -19.77
CA LEU A 44 -10.47 0.59 -19.02
C LEU A 44 -9.41 -0.06 -19.92
N HIS A 45 -9.86 -0.80 -20.94
CA HIS A 45 -8.99 -1.50 -21.89
C HIS A 45 -8.66 -0.67 -23.13
N LEU A 46 -9.20 0.56 -23.26
CA LEU A 46 -8.87 1.45 -24.35
C LEU A 46 -7.37 1.74 -24.34
N LYS A 47 -6.68 1.38 -25.43
CA LYS A 47 -5.25 1.60 -25.57
C LYS A 47 -4.97 3.03 -25.99
N LEU A 48 -4.22 3.75 -25.18
CA LEU A 48 -3.76 5.11 -25.48
C LEU A 48 -2.47 5.04 -26.30
N TYR A 49 -2.39 5.87 -27.34
CA TYR A 49 -1.26 5.95 -28.23
C TYR A 49 -0.63 7.34 -28.15
N PHE A 50 0.60 7.42 -27.68
CA PHE A 50 1.33 8.68 -27.54
C PHE A 50 2.37 8.89 -28.65
N GLY A 51 1.98 8.70 -29.91
CA GLY A 51 2.75 9.13 -31.09
C GLY A 51 4.09 8.42 -31.36
N THR A 52 4.44 7.39 -30.59
CA THR A 52 5.68 6.60 -30.77
C THR A 52 5.33 5.12 -30.95
N ASN A 53 6.05 4.43 -31.85
CA ASN A 53 5.89 2.99 -32.05
C ASN A 53 6.54 2.14 -30.93
N LEU A 54 6.94 2.77 -29.82
CA LEU A 54 7.53 2.07 -28.69
C LEU A 54 6.41 1.36 -27.88
N PRO A 55 6.50 0.05 -27.66
CA PRO A 55 5.50 -0.72 -26.91
C PRO A 55 5.22 -0.16 -25.50
N LEU A 56 6.21 0.51 -24.91
CA LEU A 56 6.14 1.18 -23.61
C LEU A 56 4.99 2.19 -23.50
N PHE A 57 4.70 2.91 -24.59
CA PHE A 57 3.69 3.97 -24.65
C PHE A 57 2.35 3.53 -25.24
N TYR A 58 2.22 2.25 -25.59
CA TYR A 58 0.98 1.66 -26.12
C TYR A 58 0.36 0.73 -25.11
N LYS A 59 -0.26 1.30 -24.07
CA LYS A 59 -0.85 0.57 -22.96
C LYS A 59 -2.30 1.01 -22.73
N SER A 60 -3.11 0.13 -22.12
CA SER A 60 -4.49 0.45 -21.71
C SER A 60 -4.50 1.51 -20.59
N ILE A 61 -5.65 2.17 -20.41
CA ILE A 61 -5.87 3.13 -19.32
C ILE A 61 -5.57 2.46 -17.96
N GLN A 62 -6.06 1.24 -17.76
CA GLN A 62 -5.79 0.48 -16.54
C GLN A 62 -4.29 0.26 -16.30
N HIS A 63 -3.53 -0.09 -17.34
CA HIS A 63 -2.06 -0.22 -17.23
C HIS A 63 -1.37 1.11 -16.92
N TRP A 64 -1.83 2.22 -17.52
CA TRP A 64 -1.29 3.54 -17.20
C TRP A 64 -1.51 3.94 -15.75
N VAL A 65 -2.65 3.56 -15.17
CA VAL A 65 -2.91 3.78 -13.75
C VAL A 65 -2.00 2.89 -12.91
N ASN A 66 -1.90 1.59 -13.23
CA ASN A 66 -1.13 0.62 -12.44
C ASN A 66 0.39 0.82 -12.52
N ASP A 67 0.93 1.18 -13.70
CA ASP A 67 2.38 1.31 -13.93
C ASP A 67 2.86 2.77 -13.91
N GLY A 68 1.97 3.73 -14.15
CA GLY A 68 2.30 5.15 -14.19
C GLY A 68 1.89 5.90 -12.93
N ALA A 69 0.60 5.93 -12.62
CA ALA A 69 0.11 6.66 -11.45
C ALA A 69 0.62 6.03 -10.14
N MET A 70 0.73 4.70 -10.07
CA MET A 70 1.29 4.02 -8.89
C MET A 70 2.78 4.27 -8.68
N VAL A 71 3.56 4.64 -9.70
CA VAL A 71 4.95 5.11 -9.49
C VAL A 71 4.97 6.38 -8.65
N ILE A 72 4.04 7.31 -8.90
CA ILE A 72 3.93 8.56 -8.14
C ILE A 72 3.50 8.28 -6.70
N PHE A 73 2.58 7.32 -6.51
CA PHE A 73 2.18 6.84 -5.18
C PHE A 73 3.39 6.27 -4.42
N PHE A 74 4.13 5.34 -5.02
CA PHE A 74 5.31 4.74 -4.38
C PHE A 74 6.46 5.73 -4.19
N PHE A 75 6.57 6.76 -5.04
CA PHE A 75 7.49 7.87 -4.81
C PHE A 75 7.11 8.66 -3.56
N CYS A 76 5.82 8.97 -3.39
CA CYS A 76 5.30 9.66 -2.20
C CYS A 76 5.56 8.84 -0.92
N ILE A 77 5.21 7.54 -0.93
CA ILE A 77 5.51 6.63 0.19
C ILE A 77 7.00 6.55 0.47
N GLY A 78 7.85 6.46 -0.56
CA GLY A 78 9.30 6.44 -0.39
C GLY A 78 9.85 7.71 0.28
N LEU A 79 9.28 8.88 -0.04
CA LEU A 79 9.61 10.14 0.64
C LEU A 79 9.16 10.12 2.11
N GLU A 80 7.95 9.62 2.37
CA GLU A 80 7.39 9.48 3.72
C GLU A 80 8.21 8.52 4.57
N ILE A 81 8.52 7.32 4.06
CA ILE A 81 9.41 6.34 4.69
C ILE A 81 10.74 7.01 5.07
N LYS A 82 11.38 7.71 4.12
CA LYS A 82 12.64 8.37 4.36
C LYS A 82 12.53 9.44 5.45
N ARG A 83 11.47 10.25 5.47
CA ARG A 83 11.23 11.25 6.50
C ARG A 83 11.03 10.60 7.87
N GLU A 84 10.21 9.55 7.96
CA GLU A 84 9.94 8.84 9.21
C GLU A 84 11.20 8.22 9.81
N PHE A 85 12.11 7.66 8.99
CA PHE A 85 13.39 7.14 9.46
C PHE A 85 14.37 8.22 9.90
N LEU A 86 14.33 9.42 9.30
CA LEU A 86 15.27 10.50 9.61
C LEU A 86 14.80 11.41 10.75
N GLU A 87 13.51 11.70 10.83
CA GLU A 87 12.94 12.71 11.75
C GLU A 87 11.65 12.28 12.46
N GLY A 88 11.04 11.15 12.07
CA GLY A 88 9.74 10.71 12.57
C GLY A 88 9.80 9.70 13.70
N GLU A 89 8.70 8.99 13.93
CA GLU A 89 8.53 7.97 14.98
C GLU A 89 9.49 6.77 14.80
N LEU A 90 9.90 6.48 13.56
CA LEU A 90 10.84 5.40 13.23
C LEU A 90 12.31 5.79 13.43
N SER A 91 12.60 7.05 13.74
CA SER A 91 13.98 7.53 13.97
C SER A 91 14.57 7.03 15.30
N MET A 92 13.73 6.72 16.28
CA MET A 92 14.13 6.21 17.59
C MET A 92 13.89 4.69 17.68
N PRO A 93 14.94 3.85 17.85
CA PRO A 93 14.78 2.39 17.92
C PRO A 93 13.79 1.92 18.98
N SER A 94 13.71 2.61 20.11
CA SER A 94 12.78 2.27 21.20
C SER A 94 11.29 2.47 20.85
N GLN A 95 10.99 3.36 19.90
CA GLN A 95 9.62 3.63 19.42
C GLN A 95 9.31 2.79 18.18
N ALA A 96 10.33 2.57 17.33
CA ALA A 96 10.20 1.83 16.08
C ALA A 96 10.03 0.32 16.28
N ILE A 97 10.60 -0.27 17.35
CA ILE A 97 10.64 -1.73 17.54
C ILE A 97 9.24 -2.36 17.54
N LEU A 98 8.26 -1.71 18.17
CA LEU A 98 6.89 -2.25 18.27
C LEU A 98 6.19 -2.31 16.90
N PRO A 99 6.08 -1.21 16.12
CA PRO A 99 5.47 -1.27 14.80
C PRO A 99 6.27 -2.12 13.80
N VAL A 100 7.61 -2.17 13.89
CA VAL A 100 8.44 -3.01 13.01
C VAL A 100 8.15 -4.50 13.21
N ILE A 101 8.19 -4.98 14.45
CA ILE A 101 7.94 -6.40 14.75
C ILE A 101 6.47 -6.76 14.47
N ALA A 102 5.54 -5.84 14.76
CA ALA A 102 4.13 -6.03 14.44
C ALA A 102 3.89 -6.14 12.92
N ALA A 103 4.58 -5.33 12.10
CA ALA A 103 4.52 -5.40 10.66
C ALA A 103 5.12 -6.69 10.11
N VAL A 104 6.28 -7.12 10.61
CA VAL A 104 6.89 -8.40 10.22
C VAL A 104 5.93 -9.57 10.51
N GLY A 105 5.30 -9.60 11.70
CA GLY A 105 4.26 -10.57 12.02
C GLY A 105 3.03 -10.45 11.12
N GLY A 106 2.60 -9.19 10.86
CA GLY A 106 1.49 -8.86 9.98
C GLY A 106 1.73 -9.18 8.50
N MET A 107 2.96 -9.38 8.06
CA MET A 107 3.28 -9.86 6.71
C MET A 107 3.49 -11.40 6.68
N ALA A 108 4.25 -11.94 7.63
CA ALA A 108 4.63 -13.35 7.61
C ALA A 108 3.43 -14.29 7.90
N VAL A 109 2.61 -13.97 8.91
CA VAL A 109 1.49 -14.85 9.29
C VAL A 109 0.43 -14.93 8.20
N PRO A 110 -0.06 -13.83 7.57
CA PRO A 110 -0.98 -13.91 6.43
C PRO A 110 -0.41 -14.70 5.25
N ALA A 111 0.88 -14.54 4.95
CA ALA A 111 1.55 -15.30 3.90
C ALA A 111 1.50 -16.81 4.19
N ILE A 112 1.76 -17.22 5.45
CA ILE A 112 1.64 -18.62 5.88
C ILE A 112 0.19 -19.11 5.70
N PHE A 113 -0.83 -18.33 6.11
CA PHE A 113 -2.23 -18.68 5.93
C PHE A 113 -2.58 -18.91 4.45
N TYR A 114 -2.09 -18.04 3.57
CA TYR A 114 -2.29 -18.23 2.13
C TYR A 114 -1.65 -19.52 1.62
N LEU A 115 -0.41 -19.77 2.01
CA LEU A 115 0.35 -20.94 1.59
C LEU A 115 -0.27 -22.26 2.08
N LEU A 116 -0.97 -22.29 3.22
CA LEU A 116 -1.67 -23.50 3.68
C LEU A 116 -2.66 -24.05 2.65
N PHE A 117 -3.24 -23.18 1.80
CA PHE A 117 -4.20 -23.57 0.77
C PHE A 117 -3.56 -23.67 -0.63
N ASN A 118 -2.45 -22.97 -0.88
CA ASN A 118 -1.91 -22.77 -2.23
C ASN A 118 -0.49 -23.31 -2.44
N PHE A 119 0.13 -23.93 -1.43
CA PHE A 119 1.53 -24.36 -1.50
C PHE A 119 1.82 -25.39 -2.61
N ASN A 120 0.88 -26.29 -2.88
CA ASN A 120 1.05 -27.39 -3.85
C ASN A 120 0.70 -26.99 -5.29
N ASN A 121 0.26 -25.77 -5.55
CA ASN A 121 -0.13 -25.32 -6.89
C ASN A 121 0.81 -24.20 -7.37
N PRO A 122 1.71 -24.48 -8.33
CA PRO A 122 2.67 -23.50 -8.84
C PRO A 122 2.02 -22.22 -9.41
N GLU A 123 0.83 -22.34 -10.03
CA GLU A 123 0.12 -21.20 -10.62
C GLU A 123 -0.41 -20.23 -9.58
N THR A 124 -0.84 -20.75 -8.43
CA THR A 124 -1.42 -19.93 -7.35
C THR A 124 -0.43 -19.60 -6.25
N PHE A 125 0.72 -20.28 -6.21
CA PHE A 125 1.77 -20.07 -5.20
C PHE A 125 2.19 -18.60 -5.11
N GLN A 126 2.34 -17.89 -6.22
CA GLN A 126 2.82 -16.51 -6.26
C GLN A 126 1.89 -15.51 -5.56
N GLY A 127 0.63 -15.86 -5.29
CA GLY A 127 -0.31 -15.00 -4.59
C GLY A 127 -0.05 -14.83 -3.08
N TRP A 128 1.00 -15.45 -2.51
CA TRP A 128 1.29 -15.44 -1.07
C TRP A 128 1.46 -14.06 -0.45
N ALA A 129 1.89 -13.08 -1.24
CA ALA A 129 2.09 -11.72 -0.77
C ALA A 129 0.80 -10.87 -0.76
N ILE A 130 -0.27 -11.30 -1.44
CA ILE A 130 -1.53 -10.54 -1.52
C ILE A 130 -2.11 -10.24 -0.12
N PRO A 131 -2.26 -11.22 0.79
CA PRO A 131 -2.83 -10.95 2.10
C PRO A 131 -1.86 -10.28 3.10
N SER A 132 -0.60 -10.05 2.72
CA SER A 132 0.36 -9.36 3.57
C SER A 132 0.23 -7.83 3.56
N ALA A 133 -0.49 -7.25 2.60
CA ALA A 133 -0.63 -5.81 2.45
C ALA A 133 -1.71 -5.22 3.36
N THR A 134 -1.51 -3.95 3.78
CA THR A 134 -2.49 -3.12 4.52
C THR A 134 -2.75 -1.82 3.76
N ASP A 135 -4.00 -1.44 3.59
CA ASP A 135 -4.38 -0.15 3.00
C ASP A 135 -4.46 0.92 4.10
N ILE A 136 -3.44 1.80 4.15
CA ILE A 136 -3.35 2.89 5.14
C ILE A 136 -4.55 3.84 5.03
N ALA A 137 -4.88 4.29 3.82
CA ALA A 137 -5.89 5.30 3.59
C ALA A 137 -7.28 4.82 4.05
N PHE A 138 -7.63 3.58 3.71
CA PHE A 138 -8.87 2.97 4.15
C PHE A 138 -8.88 2.71 5.67
N SER A 139 -7.83 2.14 6.22
CA SER A 139 -7.73 1.82 7.65
C SER A 139 -7.81 3.08 8.52
N LEU A 140 -7.09 4.15 8.17
CA LEU A 140 -7.19 5.45 8.84
C LEU A 140 -8.54 6.13 8.58
N GLY A 141 -9.14 5.93 7.40
CA GLY A 141 -10.50 6.38 7.09
C GLY A 141 -11.51 5.81 8.09
N VAL A 142 -11.52 4.49 8.28
CA VAL A 142 -12.38 3.82 9.26
C VAL A 142 -12.09 4.29 10.68
N LEU A 143 -10.80 4.40 11.03
CA LEU A 143 -10.38 4.84 12.36
C LEU A 143 -10.79 6.28 12.67
N SER A 144 -10.92 7.12 11.66
CA SER A 144 -11.33 8.51 11.80
C SER A 144 -12.80 8.65 12.18
N LEU A 145 -13.66 7.74 11.71
CA LEU A 145 -15.08 7.72 12.06
C LEU A 145 -15.29 7.52 13.57
N LEU A 146 -14.33 6.92 14.26
CA LEU A 146 -14.32 6.75 15.72
C LEU A 146 -13.89 8.03 16.46
N GLY A 147 -13.34 9.01 15.77
CA GLY A 147 -12.99 10.33 16.31
C GLY A 147 -12.04 10.28 17.51
N LYS A 148 -12.49 10.83 18.65
CA LYS A 148 -11.73 10.87 19.91
C LYS A 148 -11.76 9.57 20.71
N ARG A 149 -12.53 8.59 20.31
CA ARG A 149 -12.69 7.31 21.02
C ARG A 149 -11.43 6.44 20.98
N VAL A 150 -10.58 6.65 19.98
CA VAL A 150 -9.30 5.95 19.84
C VAL A 150 -8.17 6.91 20.17
N PRO A 151 -7.26 6.54 21.11
CA PRO A 151 -6.08 7.34 21.44
C PRO A 151 -5.23 7.66 20.22
N MET A 152 -4.64 8.87 20.19
CA MET A 152 -3.77 9.31 19.10
C MET A 152 -2.54 8.42 18.93
N SER A 153 -2.04 7.86 20.03
CA SER A 153 -0.92 6.91 20.05
C SER A 153 -1.17 5.64 19.23
N LEU A 154 -2.44 5.14 19.22
CA LEU A 154 -2.82 4.00 18.40
C LEU A 154 -2.94 4.34 16.91
N LYS A 155 -3.36 5.58 16.59
CA LYS A 155 -3.35 6.07 15.20
C LYS A 155 -1.94 6.15 14.66
N ILE A 156 -1.01 6.69 15.47
CA ILE A 156 0.42 6.75 15.15
C ILE A 156 1.00 5.34 14.99
N PHE A 157 0.65 4.41 15.90
CA PHE A 157 1.09 3.02 15.80
C PHE A 157 0.61 2.36 14.49
N LEU A 158 -0.68 2.49 14.13
CA LEU A 158 -1.22 1.95 12.88
C LEU A 158 -0.51 2.56 11.67
N MET A 159 -0.28 3.87 11.68
CA MET A 159 0.41 4.59 10.61
C MET A 159 1.86 4.09 10.44
N ALA A 160 2.61 4.00 11.54
CA ALA A 160 3.98 3.50 11.53
C ALA A 160 4.05 2.03 11.07
N LEU A 161 3.11 1.18 11.51
CA LEU A 161 3.01 -0.21 11.08
C LEU A 161 2.75 -0.29 9.57
N ALA A 162 1.79 0.48 9.06
CA ALA A 162 1.43 0.41 7.66
C ALA A 162 2.53 0.97 6.73
N ILE A 163 3.28 2.00 7.15
CA ILE A 163 4.48 2.47 6.44
C ILE A 163 5.52 1.36 6.31
N ILE A 164 5.69 0.52 7.34
CA ILE A 164 6.62 -0.60 7.30
C ILE A 164 6.06 -1.76 6.47
N ASP A 165 4.75 -2.02 6.51
CA ASP A 165 4.07 -2.96 5.62
C ASP A 165 4.28 -2.58 4.15
N ASP A 166 4.16 -1.29 3.80
CA ASP A 166 4.39 -0.79 2.45
C ASP A 166 5.87 -0.94 2.03
N LEU A 167 6.82 -0.66 2.94
CA LEU A 167 8.24 -0.93 2.69
C LEU A 167 8.48 -2.43 2.44
N GLY A 168 7.86 -3.29 3.25
CA GLY A 168 7.90 -4.73 3.06
C GLY A 168 7.32 -5.17 1.73
N ALA A 169 6.18 -4.63 1.33
CA ALA A 169 5.55 -4.88 0.04
C ALA A 169 6.48 -4.48 -1.14
N ILE A 170 7.14 -3.32 -1.05
CA ILE A 170 8.12 -2.87 -2.05
C ILE A 170 9.27 -3.86 -2.18
N ILE A 171 9.82 -4.32 -1.07
CA ILE A 171 10.93 -5.30 -1.05
C ILE A 171 10.46 -6.63 -1.66
N ILE A 172 9.26 -7.09 -1.29
CA ILE A 172 8.66 -8.32 -1.84
C ILE A 172 8.47 -8.19 -3.35
N ILE A 173 7.92 -7.08 -3.84
CA ILE A 173 7.73 -6.83 -5.26
C ILE A 173 9.07 -6.85 -6.00
N ALA A 174 10.09 -6.18 -5.46
CA ALA A 174 11.40 -6.12 -6.07
C ALA A 174 12.09 -7.49 -6.20
N LEU A 175 11.92 -8.37 -5.19
CA LEU A 175 12.62 -9.65 -5.12
C LEU A 175 11.86 -10.80 -5.80
N PHE A 176 10.53 -10.79 -5.76
CA PHE A 176 9.73 -11.96 -6.16
C PHE A 176 8.88 -11.73 -7.41
N TYR A 177 8.62 -10.47 -7.82
CA TYR A 177 7.79 -10.14 -8.97
C TYR A 177 8.55 -9.45 -10.11
N SER A 178 9.87 -9.62 -10.15
CA SER A 178 10.71 -9.19 -11.27
C SER A 178 10.90 -10.35 -12.24
N SER A 179 10.83 -10.10 -13.55
CA SER A 179 10.94 -11.13 -14.59
C SER A 179 11.93 -10.73 -15.67
N GLY A 180 12.86 -11.65 -16.01
CA GLY A 180 13.71 -11.50 -17.18
C GLY A 180 14.64 -10.29 -17.15
N LEU A 181 15.63 -10.28 -16.25
CA LEU A 181 16.56 -9.15 -16.10
C LEU A 181 17.36 -8.91 -17.40
N GLU A 182 17.23 -7.70 -17.97
CA GLU A 182 18.04 -7.25 -19.11
C GLU A 182 19.28 -6.51 -18.63
N PRO A 183 20.51 -7.05 -18.88
CA PRO A 183 21.75 -6.50 -18.33
C PRO A 183 22.06 -5.08 -18.79
N LEU A 184 21.76 -4.73 -20.05
CA LEU A 184 22.05 -3.39 -20.59
C LEU A 184 21.20 -2.32 -19.92
N SER A 185 19.89 -2.56 -19.80
CA SER A 185 18.97 -1.66 -19.11
C SER A 185 19.32 -1.53 -17.62
N LEU A 186 19.73 -2.64 -16.98
CA LEU A 186 20.19 -2.62 -15.59
C LEU A 186 21.45 -1.76 -15.42
N PHE A 187 22.41 -1.83 -16.36
CA PHE A 187 23.59 -0.97 -16.34
C PHE A 187 23.20 0.51 -16.42
N VAL A 188 22.27 0.87 -17.31
CA VAL A 188 21.78 2.27 -17.41
C VAL A 188 21.06 2.69 -16.13
N VAL A 189 20.26 1.81 -15.51
CA VAL A 189 19.65 2.07 -14.18
C VAL A 189 20.71 2.41 -13.15
N LEU A 190 21.76 1.60 -13.01
CA LEU A 190 22.86 1.87 -12.08
C LEU A 190 23.56 3.20 -12.35
N PHE A 191 23.74 3.55 -13.62
CA PHE A 191 24.30 4.84 -14.03
C PHE A 191 23.41 6.02 -13.60
N ILE A 192 22.09 5.92 -13.81
CA ILE A 192 21.14 6.94 -13.36
C ILE A 192 21.16 7.05 -11.82
N LEU A 193 21.18 5.93 -11.10
CA LEU A 193 21.26 5.92 -9.63
C LEU A 193 22.55 6.57 -9.13
N PHE A 194 23.66 6.37 -9.82
CA PHE A 194 24.93 7.05 -9.52
C PHE A 194 24.81 8.58 -9.66
N PHE A 195 24.15 9.07 -10.73
CA PHE A 195 23.90 10.51 -10.89
C PHE A 195 22.96 11.05 -9.81
N LEU A 196 21.89 10.32 -9.47
CA LEU A 196 21.01 10.69 -8.36
C LEU A 196 21.76 10.75 -7.04
N TYR A 197 22.69 9.82 -6.77
CA TYR A 197 23.57 9.85 -5.61
C TYR A 197 24.44 11.11 -5.59
N LEU A 198 25.03 11.50 -6.72
CA LEU A 198 25.83 12.74 -6.82
C LEU A 198 24.96 13.99 -6.58
N CYS A 199 23.75 14.03 -7.11
CA CYS A 199 22.78 15.11 -6.86
C CYS A 199 22.44 15.23 -5.38
N ASN A 200 22.17 14.10 -4.72
CA ASN A 200 21.92 14.04 -3.28
C ASN A 200 23.13 14.51 -2.47
N LYS A 201 24.34 13.97 -2.76
CA LYS A 201 25.58 14.35 -2.07
C LYS A 201 25.91 15.84 -2.20
N ARG A 202 25.62 16.45 -3.35
CA ARG A 202 25.78 17.89 -3.59
C ARG A 202 24.61 18.72 -3.07
N ASN A 203 23.57 18.08 -2.47
CA ASN A 203 22.37 18.71 -1.96
C ASN A 203 21.68 19.63 -2.99
N LEU A 204 21.54 19.16 -4.24
CA LEU A 204 20.87 19.91 -5.29
C LEU A 204 19.38 20.02 -4.98
N GLN A 205 18.87 21.27 -4.90
CA GLN A 205 17.48 21.57 -4.53
C GLN A 205 16.54 21.77 -5.75
N ASN A 206 17.04 21.52 -6.98
CA ASN A 206 16.25 21.69 -8.18
C ASN A 206 15.40 20.45 -8.47
N ILE A 207 14.08 20.53 -8.28
CA ILE A 207 13.12 19.45 -8.49
C ILE A 207 13.15 18.90 -9.93
N TRP A 208 13.40 19.73 -10.93
CA TRP A 208 13.36 19.31 -12.33
C TRP A 208 14.41 18.27 -12.68
N ILE A 209 15.57 18.30 -12.00
CA ILE A 209 16.62 17.27 -12.15
C ILE A 209 16.08 15.91 -11.70
N TYR A 210 15.38 15.86 -10.55
CA TYR A 210 14.82 14.61 -10.02
C TYR A 210 13.66 14.12 -10.88
N ILE A 211 12.80 15.00 -11.43
CA ILE A 211 11.73 14.63 -12.35
C ILE A 211 12.33 14.02 -13.64
N PHE A 212 13.34 14.66 -14.22
CA PHE A 212 13.98 14.16 -15.44
C PHE A 212 14.68 12.81 -15.22
N LEU A 213 15.53 12.71 -14.19
CA LEU A 213 16.21 11.46 -13.85
C LEU A 213 15.22 10.37 -13.42
N GLY A 214 14.15 10.73 -12.71
CA GLY A 214 13.09 9.82 -12.33
C GLY A 214 12.31 9.26 -13.51
N PHE A 215 12.03 10.08 -14.52
CA PHE A 215 11.41 9.64 -15.77
C PHE A 215 12.29 8.66 -16.55
N LEU A 216 13.58 8.97 -16.66
CA LEU A 216 14.54 8.03 -17.26
C LEU A 216 14.64 6.72 -16.46
N LEU A 217 14.70 6.83 -15.13
CA LEU A 217 14.74 5.67 -14.24
C LEU A 217 13.52 4.78 -14.44
N TRP A 218 12.33 5.37 -14.56
CA TRP A 218 11.08 4.65 -14.80
C TRP A 218 11.11 3.85 -16.12
N ILE A 219 11.58 4.47 -17.21
CA ILE A 219 11.71 3.80 -18.52
C ILE A 219 12.67 2.60 -18.44
N PHE A 220 13.88 2.83 -17.90
CA PHE A 220 14.91 1.79 -17.91
C PHE A 220 14.68 0.69 -16.87
N ILE A 221 14.02 0.96 -15.74
CA ILE A 221 13.58 -0.07 -14.79
C ILE A 221 12.58 -1.01 -15.44
N GLN A 222 11.61 -0.47 -16.17
CA GLN A 222 10.61 -1.29 -16.86
C GLN A 222 11.26 -2.15 -17.96
N ASN A 223 12.19 -1.60 -18.73
CA ASN A 223 12.95 -2.35 -19.72
C ASN A 223 13.91 -3.38 -19.09
N ALA A 224 14.40 -3.13 -17.87
CA ALA A 224 15.25 -4.06 -17.14
C ALA A 224 14.50 -5.29 -16.58
N GLY A 225 13.18 -5.40 -16.79
CA GLY A 225 12.37 -6.51 -16.26
C GLY A 225 12.02 -6.37 -14.77
N ILE A 226 12.20 -5.17 -14.21
CA ILE A 226 11.84 -4.84 -12.83
C ILE A 226 10.53 -4.04 -12.87
N HIS A 227 9.67 -4.24 -11.86
CA HIS A 227 8.38 -3.56 -11.84
C HIS A 227 8.55 -2.03 -11.78
N ALA A 228 7.82 -1.30 -12.63
CA ALA A 228 7.95 0.14 -12.85
C ALA A 228 7.86 0.97 -11.56
N THR A 229 7.02 0.55 -10.61
CA THR A 229 6.77 1.25 -9.32
C THR A 229 8.01 1.38 -8.44
N ILE A 230 8.97 0.47 -8.55
CA ILE A 230 10.23 0.51 -7.81
C ILE A 230 11.05 1.76 -8.15
N SER A 231 10.90 2.28 -9.38
CA SER A 231 11.56 3.52 -9.77
C SER A 231 11.20 4.72 -8.89
N GLY A 232 9.92 4.81 -8.47
CA GLY A 232 9.46 5.85 -7.56
C GLY A 232 10.16 5.80 -6.22
N VAL A 233 10.26 4.61 -5.63
CA VAL A 233 10.92 4.41 -4.33
C VAL A 233 12.42 4.70 -4.42
N LEU A 234 13.08 4.17 -5.45
CA LEU A 234 14.52 4.43 -5.66
C LEU A 234 14.79 5.93 -5.83
N LEU A 235 13.95 6.64 -6.60
CA LEU A 235 14.06 8.08 -6.73
C LEU A 235 13.93 8.78 -5.38
N ALA A 236 12.98 8.41 -4.54
CA ALA A 236 12.73 9.00 -3.24
C ALA A 236 13.95 8.88 -2.29
N ILE A 237 14.66 7.75 -2.33
CA ILE A 237 15.87 7.54 -1.54
C ILE A 237 16.92 8.62 -1.80
N PHE A 238 17.03 9.11 -3.05
CA PHE A 238 18.04 10.09 -3.43
C PHE A 238 17.57 11.55 -3.35
N VAL A 239 16.30 11.85 -3.05
CA VAL A 239 15.85 13.24 -2.82
C VAL A 239 16.50 13.78 -1.54
N PRO A 240 17.18 14.95 -1.55
CA PRO A 240 17.90 15.48 -0.39
C PRO A 240 16.94 15.94 0.71
N HIS A 241 17.32 15.63 1.97
CA HIS A 241 16.57 16.01 3.17
C HIS A 241 17.26 17.12 3.99
N LYS A 242 18.33 17.71 3.49
CA LYS A 242 19.03 18.78 4.20
C LYS A 242 18.14 20.01 4.33
N LYS A 243 17.92 20.48 5.57
CA LYS A 243 17.13 21.67 5.85
C LYS A 243 17.82 22.92 5.32
N THR A 244 17.08 23.70 4.53
CA THR A 244 17.45 25.06 4.10
C THR A 244 16.54 26.06 4.81
N LYS A 245 16.74 27.38 4.58
CA LYS A 245 15.84 28.43 5.10
C LYS A 245 14.36 28.22 4.66
N GLN A 246 14.14 27.49 3.58
CA GLN A 246 12.81 27.22 2.99
C GLN A 246 12.29 25.80 3.31
N GLY A 247 12.97 25.05 4.17
CA GLY A 247 12.69 23.63 4.44
C GLY A 247 13.57 22.69 3.62
N SER A 248 13.31 21.39 3.63
CA SER A 248 13.99 20.41 2.79
C SER A 248 13.22 20.17 1.49
N LEU A 249 13.92 19.82 0.41
CA LEU A 249 13.26 19.45 -0.86
C LEU A 249 12.32 18.26 -0.67
N LEU A 250 12.73 17.27 0.13
CA LEU A 250 11.94 16.10 0.46
C LEU A 250 10.58 16.49 1.04
N THR A 251 10.56 17.28 2.12
CA THR A 251 9.30 17.67 2.79
C THR A 251 8.43 18.58 1.92
N CYS A 252 9.06 19.40 1.05
CA CYS A 252 8.33 20.23 0.11
C CYS A 252 7.61 19.40 -0.96
N ILE A 253 8.28 18.38 -1.50
CA ILE A 253 7.68 17.48 -2.51
C ILE A 253 6.58 16.65 -1.85
N GLU A 254 6.87 15.99 -0.71
CA GLU A 254 5.93 15.16 0.02
C GLU A 254 4.63 15.90 0.32
N THR A 255 4.72 17.10 0.94
CA THR A 255 3.52 17.89 1.30
C THR A 255 2.68 18.34 0.11
N LYS A 256 3.32 18.62 -1.04
CA LYS A 256 2.60 19.01 -2.26
C LYS A 256 2.01 17.81 -3.00
N LEU A 257 2.68 16.66 -2.95
CA LEU A 257 2.27 15.48 -3.70
C LEU A 257 1.20 14.68 -2.96
N HIS A 258 1.26 14.62 -1.63
CA HIS A 258 0.37 13.85 -0.78
C HIS A 258 -1.13 14.08 -1.08
N PRO A 259 -1.67 15.31 -1.24
CA PRO A 259 -3.07 15.50 -1.61
C PRO A 259 -3.44 14.91 -2.98
N TRP A 260 -2.53 14.98 -3.97
CA TRP A 260 -2.77 14.40 -5.29
C TRP A 260 -2.81 12.87 -5.24
N VAL A 261 -1.93 12.28 -4.45
CA VAL A 261 -1.92 10.84 -4.21
C VAL A 261 -3.21 10.43 -3.51
N ALA A 262 -3.57 11.10 -2.42
CA ALA A 262 -4.71 10.73 -1.57
C ALA A 262 -6.07 10.94 -2.24
N PHE A 263 -6.25 12.02 -3.02
CA PHE A 263 -7.55 12.41 -3.58
C PHE A 263 -7.71 12.14 -5.08
N LEU A 264 -6.65 11.81 -5.81
CA LEU A 264 -6.72 11.51 -7.24
C LEU A 264 -6.17 10.12 -7.56
N ILE A 265 -4.91 9.84 -7.22
CA ILE A 265 -4.23 8.61 -7.66
C ILE A 265 -4.87 7.37 -7.04
N MET A 266 -5.02 7.35 -5.71
CA MET A 266 -5.60 6.21 -5.01
C MET A 266 -7.07 5.96 -5.36
N PRO A 267 -7.97 6.98 -5.41
CA PRO A 267 -9.33 6.79 -5.90
C PRO A 267 -9.40 6.35 -7.37
N LEU A 268 -8.53 6.88 -8.24
CA LEU A 268 -8.45 6.45 -9.64
C LEU A 268 -8.01 4.97 -9.73
N PHE A 269 -7.02 4.57 -8.94
CA PHE A 269 -6.59 3.17 -8.85
C PHE A 269 -7.74 2.26 -8.36
N ALA A 270 -8.47 2.66 -7.33
CA ALA A 270 -9.62 1.90 -6.84
C ALA A 270 -10.72 1.80 -7.90
N LEU A 271 -11.02 2.91 -8.59
CA LEU A 271 -12.02 2.93 -9.66
C LEU A 271 -11.66 1.97 -10.81
N THR A 272 -10.41 1.94 -11.22
CA THR A 272 -9.97 1.10 -12.35
C THR A 272 -9.80 -0.37 -11.98
N ASN A 273 -9.60 -0.70 -10.69
CA ASN A 273 -9.19 -2.03 -10.28
C ASN A 273 -10.18 -2.77 -9.37
N ALA A 274 -11.07 -2.05 -8.65
CA ALA A 274 -12.04 -2.69 -7.75
C ALA A 274 -13.27 -3.25 -8.48
N GLY A 275 -13.46 -2.94 -9.76
CA GLY A 275 -14.56 -3.49 -10.56
C GLY A 275 -14.43 -5.01 -10.70
N VAL A 276 -15.48 -5.72 -10.31
CA VAL A 276 -15.61 -7.18 -10.48
C VAL A 276 -17.08 -7.54 -10.73
N TYR A 277 -17.32 -8.48 -11.65
CA TYR A 277 -18.66 -8.98 -11.91
C TYR A 277 -19.08 -9.97 -10.82
N LEU A 278 -20.18 -9.69 -10.15
CA LEU A 278 -20.67 -10.48 -9.01
C LEU A 278 -21.58 -11.64 -9.44
N GLY A 279 -22.03 -11.68 -10.69
CA GLY A 279 -22.93 -12.74 -11.19
C GLY A 279 -22.30 -14.13 -11.19
N ASP A 280 -20.98 -14.23 -11.30
CA ASP A 280 -20.25 -15.50 -11.30
C ASP A 280 -19.80 -15.92 -9.88
N VAL A 281 -20.13 -15.13 -8.85
CA VAL A 281 -19.74 -15.40 -7.47
C VAL A 281 -20.66 -16.44 -6.88
N SER A 282 -20.13 -17.62 -6.60
CA SER A 282 -20.81 -18.69 -5.89
C SER A 282 -20.05 -19.10 -4.62
N PHE A 283 -20.70 -19.75 -3.68
CA PHE A 283 -19.99 -20.32 -2.52
C PHE A 283 -18.89 -21.29 -2.95
N ALA A 284 -19.09 -22.02 -4.06
CA ALA A 284 -18.09 -22.92 -4.61
C ALA A 284 -16.86 -22.14 -5.10
N SER A 285 -17.03 -21.00 -5.78
CA SER A 285 -15.91 -20.18 -6.23
C SER A 285 -15.13 -19.54 -5.07
N LEU A 286 -15.80 -19.17 -3.98
CA LEU A 286 -15.16 -18.64 -2.76
C LEU A 286 -14.41 -19.73 -1.97
N SER A 287 -14.75 -20.99 -2.16
CA SER A 287 -14.09 -22.15 -1.53
C SER A 287 -12.83 -22.58 -2.28
N ASN A 288 -12.49 -21.96 -3.40
CA ASN A 288 -11.24 -22.21 -4.11
C ASN A 288 -10.02 -21.80 -3.28
N PRO A 289 -8.84 -22.42 -3.50
CA PRO A 289 -7.64 -22.15 -2.71
C PRO A 289 -7.22 -20.67 -2.67
N VAL A 290 -7.30 -19.95 -3.80
CA VAL A 290 -6.91 -18.53 -3.88
C VAL A 290 -7.81 -17.64 -3.00
N PRO A 291 -9.15 -17.63 -3.16
CA PRO A 291 -10.01 -16.85 -2.28
C PRO A 291 -9.88 -17.22 -0.80
N LEU A 292 -9.85 -18.52 -0.48
CA LEU A 292 -9.71 -18.98 0.91
C LEU A 292 -8.40 -18.50 1.52
N GLY A 293 -7.29 -18.63 0.80
CA GLY A 293 -5.99 -18.18 1.26
C GLY A 293 -5.95 -16.67 1.52
N ILE A 294 -6.55 -15.87 0.62
CA ILE A 294 -6.59 -14.40 0.76
C ILE A 294 -7.52 -14.00 1.91
N MET A 295 -8.75 -14.53 1.98
CA MET A 295 -9.70 -14.19 3.03
C MET A 295 -9.18 -14.56 4.42
N THR A 296 -8.67 -15.79 4.57
CA THR A 296 -8.12 -16.24 5.86
C THR A 296 -6.83 -15.50 6.22
N GLY A 297 -5.97 -15.20 5.26
CA GLY A 297 -4.74 -14.44 5.45
C GLY A 297 -5.02 -13.00 5.89
N LEU A 298 -5.85 -12.26 5.14
CA LEU A 298 -6.20 -10.87 5.49
C LEU A 298 -6.98 -10.79 6.80
N PHE A 299 -7.97 -11.66 7.01
CA PHE A 299 -8.80 -11.55 8.20
C PHE A 299 -8.13 -12.16 9.43
N PHE A 300 -7.81 -13.45 9.42
CA PHE A 300 -7.22 -14.11 10.59
C PHE A 300 -5.71 -13.91 10.67
N GLY A 301 -5.01 -14.03 9.56
CA GLY A 301 -3.56 -13.92 9.49
C GLY A 301 -3.04 -12.58 9.99
N LYS A 302 -3.62 -11.46 9.52
CA LYS A 302 -3.26 -10.11 9.98
C LYS A 302 -3.52 -9.92 11.47
N GLN A 303 -4.70 -10.33 11.96
CA GLN A 303 -5.03 -10.20 13.38
C GLN A 303 -4.06 -10.98 14.28
N ILE A 304 -3.82 -12.24 13.94
CA ILE A 304 -2.90 -13.10 14.68
C ILE A 304 -1.48 -12.53 14.57
N GLY A 305 -1.01 -12.23 13.37
CA GLY A 305 0.33 -11.74 13.12
C GLY A 305 0.64 -10.46 13.90
N VAL A 306 -0.19 -9.44 13.74
CA VAL A 306 0.03 -8.13 14.38
C VAL A 306 -0.20 -8.21 15.89
N PHE A 307 -1.30 -8.82 16.35
CA PHE A 307 -1.61 -8.84 17.77
C PHE A 307 -0.66 -9.74 18.58
N PHE A 308 -0.40 -10.95 18.08
CA PHE A 308 0.45 -11.90 18.81
C PHE A 308 1.90 -11.42 18.91
N THR A 309 2.47 -10.89 17.84
CA THR A 309 3.84 -10.35 17.87
C THR A 309 3.94 -9.12 18.78
N THR A 310 2.94 -8.23 18.75
CA THR A 310 2.83 -7.10 19.68
C THR A 310 2.74 -7.56 21.13
N PHE A 311 1.85 -8.54 21.41
CA PHE A 311 1.66 -9.10 22.75
C PHE A 311 2.95 -9.75 23.28
N LEU A 312 3.61 -10.56 22.45
CA LEU A 312 4.84 -11.23 22.83
C LEU A 312 5.95 -10.23 23.15
N LEU A 313 6.15 -9.21 22.29
CA LEU A 313 7.18 -8.20 22.47
C LEU A 313 6.99 -7.38 23.75
N ILE A 314 5.75 -7.01 24.05
CA ILE A 314 5.40 -6.27 25.29
C ILE A 314 5.56 -7.18 26.53
N LYS A 315 5.14 -8.45 26.46
CA LYS A 315 5.31 -9.40 27.55
C LYS A 315 6.77 -9.69 27.86
N MET A 316 7.63 -9.69 26.86
CA MET A 316 9.07 -9.84 27.01
C MET A 316 9.76 -8.56 27.55
N GLY A 317 9.04 -7.45 27.68
CA GLY A 317 9.56 -6.20 28.23
C GLY A 317 10.33 -5.32 27.24
N TYR A 318 10.38 -5.69 25.96
CA TYR A 318 11.07 -4.91 24.91
C TYR A 318 10.28 -3.67 24.42
N ALA A 319 8.98 -3.65 24.66
CA ALA A 319 8.13 -2.53 24.27
C ALA A 319 7.02 -2.31 25.30
N ARG A 320 6.28 -1.21 25.13
CA ARG A 320 5.10 -0.88 25.94
C ARG A 320 3.90 -0.63 25.04
N LEU A 321 2.70 -0.90 25.58
CA LEU A 321 1.46 -0.50 24.89
C LEU A 321 1.47 1.01 24.60
N PRO A 322 0.96 1.43 23.44
CA PRO A 322 0.77 2.84 23.13
C PRO A 322 0.01 3.56 24.25
N SER A 323 0.48 4.75 24.63
CA SER A 323 -0.04 5.47 25.80
C SER A 323 -1.54 5.73 25.71
N GLY A 324 -2.27 5.44 26.81
CA GLY A 324 -3.72 5.60 26.88
C GLY A 324 -4.53 4.54 26.12
N SER A 325 -3.90 3.47 25.66
CA SER A 325 -4.56 2.34 25.01
C SER A 325 -4.69 1.13 25.91
N ASN A 326 -5.59 0.21 25.55
CA ASN A 326 -5.77 -1.08 26.18
C ASN A 326 -5.66 -2.22 25.16
N TRP A 327 -5.55 -3.48 25.62
CA TRP A 327 -5.38 -4.65 24.76
C TRP A 327 -6.50 -4.88 23.76
N ILE A 328 -7.72 -4.46 24.06
CA ILE A 328 -8.87 -4.61 23.17
C ILE A 328 -8.81 -3.58 22.04
N GLN A 329 -8.39 -2.37 22.36
CA GLN A 329 -8.14 -1.37 21.33
C GLN A 329 -6.96 -1.77 20.42
N MET A 330 -5.92 -2.38 20.99
CA MET A 330 -4.81 -2.93 20.21
C MET A 330 -5.29 -4.07 19.29
N TYR A 331 -6.16 -4.97 19.78
CA TYR A 331 -6.75 -6.00 18.95
C TYR A 331 -7.65 -5.42 17.85
N GLY A 332 -8.42 -4.36 18.15
CA GLY A 332 -9.20 -3.64 17.14
C GLY A 332 -8.32 -3.01 16.06
N ILE A 333 -7.16 -2.47 16.42
CA ILE A 333 -6.16 -2.00 15.42
C ILE A 333 -5.65 -3.18 14.59
N ALA A 334 -5.30 -4.31 15.22
CA ALA A 334 -4.88 -5.51 14.47
C ALA A 334 -5.96 -6.01 13.51
N MET A 335 -7.26 -5.87 13.83
CA MET A 335 -8.35 -6.16 12.89
C MET A 335 -8.34 -5.19 11.70
N LEU A 336 -8.13 -3.89 11.93
CA LEU A 336 -8.09 -2.89 10.86
C LEU A 336 -6.91 -3.09 9.91
N THR A 337 -5.79 -3.69 10.35
CA THR A 337 -4.69 -4.04 9.43
C THR A 337 -5.06 -5.11 8.41
N GLY A 338 -6.15 -5.87 8.64
CA GLY A 338 -6.74 -6.78 7.65
C GLY A 338 -7.45 -6.09 6.47
N ILE A 339 -7.52 -4.77 6.47
CA ILE A 339 -8.00 -3.99 5.31
C ILE A 339 -6.86 -3.90 4.30
N GLY A 340 -6.83 -4.80 3.32
CA GLY A 340 -5.79 -4.83 2.29
C GLY A 340 -6.14 -4.02 1.04
N PHE A 341 -7.42 -3.87 0.75
CA PHE A 341 -8.10 -3.24 -0.39
C PHE A 341 -7.16 -2.85 -1.56
N THR A 342 -6.76 -1.57 -1.71
CA THR A 342 -5.97 -1.11 -2.87
C THR A 342 -4.60 -1.74 -2.95
N MET A 343 -3.90 -1.89 -1.83
CA MET A 343 -2.56 -2.47 -1.80
C MET A 343 -2.59 -3.98 -2.11
N ALA A 344 -3.54 -4.71 -1.54
CA ALA A 344 -3.73 -6.12 -1.88
C ALA A 344 -4.15 -6.31 -3.35
N MET A 345 -5.00 -5.41 -3.91
CA MET A 345 -5.33 -5.42 -5.34
C MET A 345 -4.12 -5.13 -6.21
N PHE A 346 -3.25 -4.21 -5.81
CA PHE A 346 -2.02 -3.93 -6.53
C PHE A 346 -1.12 -5.16 -6.62
N ILE A 347 -0.88 -5.84 -5.48
CA ILE A 347 -0.09 -7.08 -5.46
C ILE A 347 -0.77 -8.19 -6.25
N ASN A 348 -2.11 -8.27 -6.25
CA ASN A 348 -2.87 -9.24 -7.03
C ASN A 348 -2.55 -9.14 -8.54
N PHE A 349 -2.49 -7.92 -9.08
CA PHE A 349 -2.11 -7.70 -10.49
C PHE A 349 -0.67 -8.07 -10.81
N LEU A 350 0.20 -8.11 -9.82
CA LEU A 350 1.59 -8.53 -9.97
C LEU A 350 1.76 -10.05 -9.83
N ALA A 351 0.88 -10.66 -9.04
CA ALA A 351 0.97 -12.07 -8.69
C ALA A 351 0.35 -13.00 -9.75
N PHE A 352 -0.66 -12.52 -10.48
CA PHE A 352 -1.40 -13.36 -11.41
C PHE A 352 -1.51 -12.73 -12.79
N ASP A 353 -1.25 -13.58 -13.82
CA ASP A 353 -1.44 -13.22 -15.23
C ASP A 353 -2.82 -13.63 -15.76
N THR A 354 -3.52 -14.52 -15.05
CA THR A 354 -4.79 -15.11 -15.49
C THR A 354 -5.97 -14.36 -14.87
N ASP A 355 -6.88 -13.86 -15.71
CA ASP A 355 -8.07 -13.12 -15.29
C ASP A 355 -8.93 -13.86 -14.26
N ILE A 356 -8.97 -15.21 -14.33
CA ILE A 356 -9.72 -16.03 -13.37
C ILE A 356 -9.19 -15.82 -11.95
N TYR A 357 -7.88 -15.95 -11.75
CA TYR A 357 -7.27 -15.80 -10.42
C TYR A 357 -7.32 -14.33 -9.95
N ILE A 358 -7.11 -13.38 -10.89
CA ILE A 358 -7.24 -11.94 -10.61
C ILE A 358 -8.64 -11.61 -10.07
N ASN A 359 -9.70 -12.11 -10.73
CA ASN A 359 -11.09 -11.82 -10.33
C ASN A 359 -11.46 -12.54 -9.03
N GLN A 360 -11.04 -13.78 -8.82
CA GLN A 360 -11.23 -14.51 -7.58
C GLN A 360 -10.55 -13.79 -6.41
N ALA A 361 -9.34 -13.32 -6.59
CA ALA A 361 -8.60 -12.57 -5.59
C ALA A 361 -9.26 -11.22 -5.27
N LYS A 362 -9.73 -10.47 -6.27
CA LYS A 362 -10.46 -9.20 -6.06
C LYS A 362 -11.65 -9.38 -5.12
N ILE A 363 -12.48 -10.39 -5.37
CA ILE A 363 -13.65 -10.68 -4.53
C ILE A 363 -13.23 -11.00 -3.10
N ALA A 364 -12.23 -11.87 -2.93
CA ALA A 364 -11.71 -12.25 -1.63
C ALA A 364 -11.15 -11.05 -0.85
N ILE A 365 -10.39 -10.17 -1.53
CA ILE A 365 -9.85 -8.94 -0.96
C ILE A 365 -10.98 -8.02 -0.49
N LEU A 366 -12.01 -7.82 -1.32
CA LEU A 366 -13.17 -6.96 -0.97
C LEU A 366 -13.90 -7.48 0.25
N ILE A 367 -14.22 -8.78 0.28
CA ILE A 367 -14.93 -9.42 1.40
C ILE A 367 -14.10 -9.31 2.69
N ALA A 368 -12.82 -9.67 2.65
CA ALA A 368 -11.94 -9.65 3.82
C ALA A 368 -11.73 -8.22 4.33
N SER A 369 -11.49 -7.26 3.43
CA SER A 369 -11.29 -5.85 3.79
C SER A 369 -12.54 -5.24 4.41
N PHE A 370 -13.72 -5.47 3.83
CA PHE A 370 -14.98 -4.99 4.37
C PHE A 370 -15.29 -5.62 5.74
N THR A 371 -15.10 -6.93 5.89
CA THR A 371 -15.31 -7.64 7.16
C THR A 371 -14.36 -7.11 8.24
N SER A 372 -13.08 -6.92 7.93
CA SER A 372 -12.08 -6.34 8.84
C SER A 372 -12.44 -4.91 9.25
N ALA A 373 -12.90 -4.09 8.30
CA ALA A 373 -13.33 -2.72 8.56
C ALA A 373 -14.52 -2.66 9.53
N VAL A 374 -15.57 -3.43 9.23
CA VAL A 374 -16.81 -3.44 10.04
C VAL A 374 -16.57 -3.96 11.43
N LEU A 375 -15.92 -5.12 11.55
CA LEU A 375 -15.67 -5.73 12.86
C LEU A 375 -14.66 -4.94 13.68
N GLY A 376 -13.60 -4.40 13.06
CA GLY A 376 -12.65 -3.51 13.72
C GLY A 376 -13.32 -2.23 14.23
N TYR A 377 -14.18 -1.61 13.42
CA TYR A 377 -14.96 -0.46 13.82
C TYR A 377 -15.90 -0.77 14.99
N ILE A 378 -16.66 -1.87 14.92
CA ILE A 378 -17.58 -2.30 16.00
C ILE A 378 -16.81 -2.51 17.29
N LEU A 379 -15.70 -3.26 17.26
CA LEU A 379 -14.90 -3.56 18.44
C LEU A 379 -14.35 -2.30 19.12
N LEU A 380 -13.80 -1.38 18.31
CA LEU A 380 -13.26 -0.11 18.82
C LEU A 380 -14.34 0.84 19.34
N ASN A 381 -15.56 0.76 18.77
CA ASN A 381 -16.68 1.60 19.19
C ASN A 381 -17.30 1.14 20.52
N PHE A 382 -17.49 -0.17 20.71
CA PHE A 382 -18.20 -0.72 21.89
C PHE A 382 -17.50 -0.45 23.23
N LYS A 383 -16.17 -0.38 23.27
CA LYS A 383 -15.42 -0.24 24.52
C LYS A 383 -14.94 1.15 24.86
N SER A 384 -15.12 2.12 23.97
CA SER A 384 -14.91 3.53 24.31
C SER A 384 -16.07 4.12 25.13
N SER A 385 -17.22 3.46 25.19
CA SER A 385 -18.39 3.94 25.94
C SER A 385 -18.41 3.51 27.42
N ARG A 386 -17.37 2.78 27.90
CA ARG A 386 -17.31 2.25 29.27
C ARG A 386 -16.17 2.81 30.14
N ASN A 387 -15.47 3.87 29.69
CA ASN A 387 -14.47 4.60 30.51
C ASN A 387 -14.88 6.04 30.73
#